data_9051d1c1c967f156cded0822b9bbfed3
#
_entry.id   9051d1c1c967f156cded0822b9bbfed3
#
_cell.length_a   1.000
_cell.length_b   1.000
_cell.length_c   1.000
_cell.angle_alpha   90.00
_cell.angle_beta   90.00
_cell.angle_gamma   90.00
#
_symmetry.space_group_name_H-M   'P 1'
#
loop_
_entity.id
_entity.type
_entity.pdbx_description
1 polymer ?
#
loop_
_entity_poly.entity_id
_entity_poly.type
_entity_poly.pdbx_seq_one_letter_code
_entity_poly.pdbx_strand_id
1 'polypeptide(L)'
;MFACKFFGHGDSPDSLFPILKEKILNLLIHHQVTVFYVGTHGNFDTMAYRATKELQVEYPVIRVYRVLAYMPNEEIADSILPEGIELVYPKYAISWRNKWMLDHADYVIAYTTHNYGGAAKYVKQANRKCKTVIIFSAFILKNNNFALSR
;
A
#
# COMPACT_ATOMS: atom_id res chain seq x y z
N MET A 1 17.40 -5.04 0.17
CA MET A 1 16.26 -4.54 -0.64
C MET A 1 15.01 -4.59 0.21
N PHE A 2 14.33 -3.46 0.37
CA PHE A 2 13.17 -3.38 1.24
C PHE A 2 11.89 -3.20 0.42
N ALA A 3 10.79 -3.63 1.00
CA ALA A 3 9.47 -3.59 0.38
C ALA A 3 8.49 -2.76 1.20
N CYS A 4 7.58 -2.10 0.51
CA CYS A 4 6.51 -1.29 1.11
C CYS A 4 5.16 -1.78 0.61
N LYS A 5 4.17 -1.75 1.49
CA LYS A 5 2.77 -1.94 1.11
C LYS A 5 1.93 -0.73 1.51
N PHE A 6 0.73 -0.64 0.95
CA PHE A 6 -0.17 0.48 1.14
C PHE A 6 -1.47 0.02 1.78
N PHE A 7 -1.99 0.82 2.71
CA PHE A 7 -3.34 0.67 3.26
C PHE A 7 -4.05 2.01 3.21
N GLY A 8 -5.25 2.03 2.67
CA GLY A 8 -6.07 3.24 2.63
C GLY A 8 -7.53 2.92 2.34
N HIS A 9 -8.38 3.91 2.55
CA HIS A 9 -9.81 3.77 2.29
C HIS A 9 -10.08 3.76 0.78
N GLY A 10 -11.11 2.98 0.37
CA GLY A 10 -11.51 2.91 -1.02
C GLY A 10 -12.00 4.22 -1.61
N ASP A 11 -12.51 5.10 -0.75
CA ASP A 11 -13.01 6.44 -1.12
C ASP A 11 -12.00 7.56 -0.84
N SER A 12 -10.72 7.23 -0.78
CA SER A 12 -9.67 8.22 -0.55
C SER A 12 -9.67 9.30 -1.64
N PRO A 13 -9.53 10.59 -1.26
CA PRO A 13 -9.60 11.68 -2.25
C PRO A 13 -8.36 11.75 -3.13
N ASP A 14 -8.54 12.16 -4.38
CA ASP A 14 -7.45 12.29 -5.35
C ASP A 14 -6.40 13.32 -4.93
N SER A 15 -6.74 14.26 -4.07
CA SER A 15 -5.82 15.25 -3.53
C SER A 15 -4.66 14.65 -2.75
N LEU A 16 -4.76 13.39 -2.36
CA LEU A 16 -3.67 12.69 -1.68
C LEU A 16 -2.53 12.30 -2.63
N PHE A 17 -2.75 12.31 -3.93
CA PHE A 17 -1.80 11.79 -4.89
C PHE A 17 -0.41 12.43 -4.80
N PRO A 18 -0.26 13.77 -4.77
CA PRO A 18 1.07 14.38 -4.67
C PRO A 18 1.79 14.00 -3.38
N ILE A 19 1.06 13.94 -2.27
CA ILE A 19 1.61 13.58 -0.97
C ILE A 19 2.07 12.13 -0.95
N LEU A 20 1.23 11.25 -1.50
CA LEU A 20 1.53 9.83 -1.61
C LEU A 20 2.79 9.60 -2.44
N LYS A 21 2.89 10.28 -3.57
CA LYS A 21 4.06 10.19 -4.45
C LYS A 21 5.33 10.67 -3.75
N GLU A 22 5.24 11.76 -2.97
CA GLU A 22 6.36 12.28 -2.18
C GLU A 22 6.82 11.26 -1.12
N LYS A 23 5.87 10.61 -0.44
CA LYS A 23 6.19 9.59 0.56
C LYS A 23 6.90 8.38 -0.06
N ILE A 24 6.44 7.95 -1.21
CA ILE A 24 7.07 6.85 -1.96
C ILE A 24 8.50 7.23 -2.35
N LEU A 25 8.69 8.42 -2.88
CA LEU A 25 10.00 8.92 -3.27
C LEU A 25 10.95 9.00 -2.07
N ASN A 26 10.48 9.45 -0.93
CA ASN A 26 11.26 9.51 0.30
C ASN A 26 11.75 8.11 0.72
N LEU A 27 10.87 7.12 0.68
CA LEU A 27 11.25 5.74 0.99
C LEU A 27 12.30 5.20 0.02
N LEU A 28 12.14 5.51 -1.26
CA LEU A 28 13.09 5.06 -2.27
C LEU A 28 14.48 5.66 -2.02
N ILE A 29 14.55 6.97 -1.80
CA ILE A 29 15.83 7.70 -1.74
C ILE A 29 16.52 7.49 -0.39
N HIS A 30 15.78 7.54 0.71
CA HIS A 30 16.38 7.56 2.04
C HIS A 30 16.33 6.22 2.78
N HIS A 31 15.52 5.27 2.33
CA HIS A 31 15.32 4.01 3.04
C HIS A 31 15.53 2.77 2.17
N GLN A 32 15.98 2.95 0.93
CA GLN A 32 16.30 1.85 0.00
C GLN A 32 15.11 0.93 -0.27
N VAL A 33 13.89 1.48 -0.25
CA VAL A 33 12.69 0.73 -0.59
C VAL A 33 12.53 0.74 -2.11
N THR A 34 12.59 -0.43 -2.71
CA THR A 34 12.53 -0.58 -4.18
C THR A 34 11.35 -1.43 -4.65
N VAL A 35 10.72 -2.18 -3.75
CA VAL A 35 9.59 -3.05 -4.06
C VAL A 35 8.33 -2.49 -3.41
N PHE A 36 7.26 -2.37 -4.20
CA PHE A 36 6.00 -1.80 -3.74
C PHE A 36 4.85 -2.76 -4.06
N TYR A 37 4.12 -3.16 -3.02
CA TYR A 37 2.96 -4.02 -3.15
C TYR A 37 1.70 -3.19 -3.01
N VAL A 38 0.86 -3.19 -4.04
CA VAL A 38 -0.42 -2.48 -4.04
C VAL A 38 -1.56 -3.49 -4.14
N GLY A 39 -2.68 -3.15 -3.50
CA GLY A 39 -3.90 -3.91 -3.66
C GLY A 39 -4.63 -3.55 -4.95
N THR A 40 -5.83 -4.09 -5.09
CA THR A 40 -6.62 -3.93 -6.32
C THR A 40 -8.03 -3.36 -6.05
N HIS A 41 -8.24 -2.82 -4.86
CA HIS A 41 -9.56 -2.36 -4.45
C HIS A 41 -9.51 -0.93 -3.94
N GLY A 42 -10.23 -0.04 -4.63
CA GLY A 42 -10.45 1.32 -4.19
C GLY A 42 -9.43 2.31 -4.71
N ASN A 43 -9.72 3.59 -4.44
CA ASN A 43 -8.96 4.70 -5.02
C ASN A 43 -7.56 4.84 -4.44
N PHE A 44 -7.36 4.48 -3.18
CA PHE A 44 -6.02 4.56 -2.59
C PHE A 44 -5.05 3.61 -3.29
N ASP A 45 -5.47 2.39 -3.55
CA ASP A 45 -4.66 1.42 -4.28
C ASP A 45 -4.38 1.90 -5.71
N THR A 46 -5.37 2.49 -6.37
CA THR A 46 -5.23 3.05 -7.71
C THR A 46 -4.19 4.17 -7.74
N MET A 47 -4.24 5.07 -6.77
CA MET A 47 -3.28 6.17 -6.66
C MET A 47 -1.87 5.66 -6.36
N ALA A 48 -1.75 4.68 -5.46
CA ALA A 48 -0.46 4.09 -5.10
C ALA A 48 0.20 3.44 -6.31
N TYR A 49 -0.56 2.70 -7.09
CA TYR A 49 -0.05 2.09 -8.33
C TYR A 49 0.40 3.15 -9.32
N ARG A 50 -0.45 4.17 -9.57
CA ARG A 50 -0.12 5.24 -10.51
C ARG A 50 1.13 6.00 -10.09
N ALA A 51 1.23 6.35 -8.81
CA ALA A 51 2.38 7.07 -8.28
C ALA A 51 3.68 6.27 -8.45
N THR A 52 3.66 4.98 -8.14
CA THR A 52 4.81 4.10 -8.31
C THR A 52 5.20 3.95 -9.77
N LYS A 53 4.24 3.83 -10.67
CA LYS A 53 4.52 3.73 -12.10
C LYS A 53 5.14 5.02 -12.66
N GLU A 54 4.66 6.18 -12.22
CA GLU A 54 5.24 7.46 -12.63
C GLU A 54 6.69 7.59 -12.15
N LEU A 55 6.95 7.20 -10.89
CA LEU A 55 8.30 7.22 -10.35
C LEU A 55 9.22 6.18 -11.00
N GLN A 56 8.66 5.05 -11.43
CA GLN A 56 9.44 4.01 -12.10
C GLN A 56 10.05 4.49 -13.43
N VAL A 57 9.40 5.41 -14.12
CA VAL A 57 9.96 6.01 -15.34
C VAL A 57 11.29 6.70 -15.04
N GLU A 58 11.36 7.44 -13.95
CA GLU A 58 12.54 8.18 -13.52
C GLU A 58 13.52 7.31 -12.74
N TYR A 59 13.00 6.33 -12.01
CA TYR A 59 13.79 5.42 -11.17
C TYR A 59 13.51 3.97 -11.55
N PRO A 60 14.17 3.44 -12.59
CA PRO A 60 13.85 2.09 -13.13
C PRO A 60 14.13 0.94 -12.16
N VAL A 61 14.80 1.20 -11.05
CA VAL A 61 15.03 0.19 -10.01
C VAL A 61 13.73 -0.22 -9.31
N ILE A 62 12.71 0.63 -9.36
CA ILE A 62 11.42 0.36 -8.72
C ILE A 62 10.76 -0.88 -9.35
N ARG A 63 10.24 -1.75 -8.46
CA ARG A 63 9.37 -2.87 -8.82
C ARG A 63 8.04 -2.66 -8.12
N VAL A 64 6.95 -2.66 -8.88
CA VAL A 64 5.61 -2.55 -8.33
C VAL A 64 4.80 -3.79 -8.71
N TYR A 65 4.08 -4.32 -7.74
CA TYR A 65 3.24 -5.51 -7.95
C TYR A 65 1.82 -5.23 -7.45
N ARG A 66 0.86 -5.45 -8.36
CA ARG A 66 -0.56 -5.48 -7.98
C ARG A 66 -0.88 -6.88 -7.48
N VAL A 67 -1.11 -7.00 -6.17
CA VAL A 67 -1.31 -8.30 -5.54
C VAL A 67 -2.80 -8.64 -5.59
N LEU A 68 -3.12 -9.68 -6.33
CA LEU A 68 -4.50 -10.07 -6.60
C LEU A 68 -5.07 -10.92 -5.46
N ALA A 69 -6.37 -10.72 -5.19
CA ALA A 69 -7.11 -11.59 -4.28
C ALA A 69 -7.81 -12.73 -5.03
N TYR A 70 -8.10 -12.50 -6.30
CA TYR A 70 -8.84 -13.44 -7.15
C TYR A 70 -8.17 -13.60 -8.51
N MET A 71 -8.33 -14.78 -9.09
CA MET A 71 -7.88 -15.03 -10.46
C MET A 71 -8.64 -14.10 -11.42
N PRO A 72 -7.95 -13.26 -12.21
CA PRO A 72 -8.62 -12.36 -13.14
C PRO A 72 -9.06 -13.10 -14.40
N ASN A 73 -10.05 -12.53 -15.09
CA ASN A 73 -10.49 -13.05 -16.39
C ASN A 73 -9.53 -12.70 -17.53
N GLU A 74 -8.80 -11.60 -17.35
CA GLU A 74 -7.84 -11.11 -18.33
C GLU A 74 -6.52 -10.83 -17.62
N GLU A 75 -5.43 -10.82 -18.38
CA GLU A 75 -4.13 -10.49 -17.83
C GLU A 75 -4.10 -9.04 -17.32
N ILE A 76 -3.62 -8.86 -16.10
CA ILE A 76 -3.45 -7.56 -15.48
C ILE A 76 -1.95 -7.28 -15.37
N ALA A 77 -1.50 -6.17 -15.93
CA ALA A 77 -0.09 -5.80 -15.90
C ALA A 77 0.43 -5.67 -14.46
N ASP A 78 1.66 -6.09 -14.24
CA ASP A 78 2.34 -6.04 -12.95
C ASP A 78 1.65 -6.83 -11.84
N SER A 79 0.75 -7.75 -12.18
CA SER A 79 0.01 -8.50 -11.17
C SER A 79 0.75 -9.77 -10.73
N ILE A 80 0.55 -10.10 -9.47
CA ILE A 80 0.93 -11.39 -8.93
C ILE A 80 -0.24 -11.99 -8.16
N LEU A 81 -0.37 -13.30 -8.22
CA LEU A 81 -1.34 -14.04 -7.43
C LEU A 81 -0.56 -14.78 -6.34
N PRO A 82 -0.76 -14.42 -5.05
CA PRO A 82 0.01 -15.05 -3.98
C PRO A 82 -0.17 -16.55 -3.95
N GLU A 83 0.93 -17.28 -3.75
CA GLU A 83 0.88 -18.74 -3.64
C GLU A 83 0.01 -19.12 -2.44
N GLY A 84 -0.89 -20.06 -2.66
CA GLY A 84 -1.81 -20.57 -1.64
C GLY A 84 -3.15 -19.86 -1.60
N ILE A 85 -3.31 -18.74 -2.30
CA ILE A 85 -4.59 -18.01 -2.27
C ILE A 85 -5.73 -18.82 -2.91
N GLU A 86 -5.41 -19.73 -3.81
CA GLU A 86 -6.40 -20.62 -4.44
C GLU A 86 -7.06 -21.56 -3.45
N LEU A 87 -6.47 -21.76 -2.28
CA LEU A 87 -7.00 -22.61 -1.21
C LEU A 87 -7.87 -21.82 -0.23
N VAL A 88 -7.98 -20.51 -0.41
CA VAL A 88 -8.72 -19.62 0.48
C VAL A 88 -10.16 -19.44 -0.04
N TYR A 89 -11.14 -19.53 0.87
CA TYR A 89 -12.51 -19.23 0.49
C TYR A 89 -12.62 -17.79 -0.04
N PRO A 90 -13.38 -17.57 -1.14
CA PRO A 90 -13.45 -16.25 -1.77
C PRO A 90 -13.79 -15.10 -0.82
N LYS A 91 -14.64 -15.32 0.18
CA LYS A 91 -15.01 -14.28 1.15
C LYS A 91 -13.87 -13.83 2.05
N TYR A 92 -12.81 -14.63 2.15
CA TYR A 92 -11.64 -14.32 2.97
C TYR A 92 -10.41 -13.91 2.14
N ALA A 93 -10.53 -13.95 0.82
CA ALA A 93 -9.37 -13.77 -0.07
C ALA A 93 -8.74 -12.38 0.04
N ILE A 94 -9.55 -11.32 0.14
CA ILE A 94 -9.03 -9.94 0.28
C ILE A 94 -8.25 -9.79 1.59
N SER A 95 -8.81 -10.27 2.69
CA SER A 95 -8.15 -10.22 4.00
C SER A 95 -6.85 -11.03 4.01
N TRP A 96 -6.88 -12.21 3.41
CA TRP A 96 -5.71 -13.07 3.30
C TRP A 96 -4.61 -12.41 2.44
N ARG A 97 -4.98 -11.83 1.30
CA ARG A 97 -4.06 -11.09 0.44
C ARG A 97 -3.43 -9.91 1.16
N ASN A 98 -4.22 -9.15 1.92
CA ASN A 98 -3.73 -8.03 2.68
C ASN A 98 -2.71 -8.45 3.74
N LYS A 99 -2.96 -9.57 4.39
CA LYS A 99 -2.01 -10.16 5.34
C LYS A 99 -0.72 -10.60 4.65
N TRP A 100 -0.85 -11.23 3.48
CA TRP A 100 0.30 -11.64 2.68
C TRP A 100 1.19 -10.45 2.34
N MET A 101 0.60 -9.34 1.89
CA MET A 101 1.35 -8.13 1.59
C MET A 101 2.04 -7.58 2.83
N LEU A 102 1.35 -7.58 3.96
CA LEU A 102 1.92 -7.12 5.22
C LEU A 102 3.12 -7.96 5.64
N ASP A 103 3.02 -9.27 5.51
CA ASP A 103 4.09 -10.19 5.89
C ASP A 103 5.33 -10.05 4.99
N HIS A 104 5.15 -9.61 3.74
CA HIS A 104 6.23 -9.43 2.77
C HIS A 104 6.78 -8.00 2.71
N ALA A 105 6.26 -7.09 3.52
CA ALA A 105 6.68 -5.69 3.52
C ALA A 105 7.45 -5.34 4.79
N ASP A 106 8.38 -4.43 4.65
CA ASP A 106 9.14 -3.84 5.77
C ASP A 106 8.54 -2.50 6.20
N TYR A 107 7.92 -1.80 5.26
CA TYR A 107 7.33 -0.48 5.42
C TYR A 107 5.87 -0.51 5.02
N VAL A 108 5.08 0.32 5.69
CA VAL A 108 3.65 0.47 5.39
C VAL A 108 3.34 1.96 5.26
N ILE A 109 2.78 2.36 4.12
CA ILE A 109 2.19 3.68 3.96
C ILE A 109 0.68 3.54 4.13
N ALA A 110 0.12 4.25 5.09
CA ALA A 110 -1.29 4.13 5.43
C ALA A 110 -1.98 5.50 5.45
N TYR A 111 -3.18 5.55 4.91
CA TYR A 111 -4.08 6.69 5.02
C TYR A 111 -5.34 6.25 5.77
N THR A 112 -5.60 6.87 6.91
CA THR A 112 -6.77 6.56 7.73
C THR A 112 -7.53 7.84 8.07
N THR A 113 -8.86 7.76 8.03
CA THR A 113 -9.76 8.85 8.46
C THR A 113 -10.47 8.53 9.77
N HIS A 114 -10.36 7.28 10.23
CA HIS A 114 -11.06 6.76 11.40
C HIS A 114 -10.12 5.91 12.26
N ASN A 115 -10.46 5.78 13.53
CA ASN A 115 -9.78 4.86 14.44
C ASN A 115 -10.28 3.42 14.33
N TYR A 116 -11.20 3.17 13.42
CA TYR A 116 -11.84 1.86 13.21
C TYR A 116 -11.89 1.56 11.71
N GLY A 117 -12.30 0.33 11.39
CA GLY A 117 -12.39 -0.13 10.01
C GLY A 117 -11.16 -0.88 9.55
N GLY A 118 -11.17 -1.30 8.29
CA GLY A 118 -10.13 -2.16 7.71
C GLY A 118 -8.73 -1.56 7.76
N ALA A 119 -8.59 -0.29 7.33
CA ALA A 119 -7.29 0.36 7.31
C ALA A 119 -6.70 0.51 8.71
N ALA A 120 -7.50 0.96 9.69
CA ALA A 120 -7.04 1.08 11.07
C ALA A 120 -6.62 -0.27 11.66
N LYS A 121 -7.36 -1.33 11.36
CA LYS A 121 -7.04 -2.70 11.77
C LYS A 121 -5.66 -3.12 11.26
N TYR A 122 -5.37 -2.88 9.99
CA TYR A 122 -4.11 -3.28 9.38
C TYR A 122 -2.93 -2.45 9.89
N VAL A 123 -3.14 -1.18 10.21
CA VAL A 123 -2.11 -0.35 10.87
C VAL A 123 -1.74 -0.95 12.21
N LYS A 124 -2.72 -1.35 13.02
CA LYS A 124 -2.46 -2.02 14.32
C LYS A 124 -1.71 -3.33 14.14
N GLN A 125 -2.06 -4.12 13.13
CA GLN A 125 -1.34 -5.36 12.82
C GLN A 125 0.10 -5.08 12.41
N ALA A 126 0.33 -4.06 11.58
CA ALA A 126 1.67 -3.67 11.15
C ALA A 126 2.55 -3.29 12.34
N ASN A 127 2.02 -2.49 13.26
CA ASN A 127 2.74 -2.11 14.48
C ASN A 127 3.10 -3.32 15.34
N ARG A 128 2.19 -4.28 15.47
CA ARG A 128 2.46 -5.52 16.22
C ARG A 128 3.53 -6.38 15.57
N LYS A 129 3.67 -6.32 14.25
CA LYS A 129 4.68 -7.07 13.49
C LYS A 129 6.00 -6.32 13.35
N CYS A 130 6.17 -5.23 14.08
CA CYS A 130 7.37 -4.38 14.08
C CYS A 130 7.71 -3.82 12.68
N LYS A 131 6.69 -3.57 11.85
CA LYS A 131 6.88 -2.89 10.57
C LYS A 131 6.98 -1.38 10.81
N THR A 132 7.75 -0.70 9.98
CA THR A 132 7.80 0.76 10.00
C THR A 132 6.56 1.30 9.29
N VAL A 133 5.74 2.05 10.02
CA VAL A 133 4.46 2.55 9.51
C VAL A 133 4.55 4.06 9.33
N ILE A 134 4.23 4.51 8.12
CA ILE A 134 4.13 5.92 7.77
C ILE A 134 2.65 6.22 7.60
N ILE A 135 2.11 7.05 8.49
CA ILE A 135 0.68 7.35 8.51
C ILE A 135 0.47 8.80 8.12
N PHE A 136 -0.51 9.05 7.26
CA PHE A 136 -1.08 10.38 7.12
C PHE A 136 -2.61 10.26 7.19
N SER A 137 -3.24 11.24 7.82
CA SER A 137 -4.67 11.23 8.06
C SER A 137 -5.29 12.53 7.55
N ALA A 138 -6.62 12.53 7.42
CA ALA A 138 -7.35 13.73 7.03
C ALA A 138 -7.04 14.92 7.96
N PHE A 139 -6.87 14.65 9.25
CA PHE A 139 -6.51 15.67 10.23
C PHE A 139 -5.12 16.27 9.97
N ILE A 140 -4.13 15.45 9.72
CA ILE A 140 -2.76 15.89 9.41
C ILE A 140 -2.74 16.72 8.14
N LEU A 141 -3.46 16.28 7.11
CA LEU A 141 -3.54 17.00 5.83
C LEU A 141 -4.19 18.37 6.00
N LYS A 142 -5.26 18.46 6.81
CA LYS A 142 -5.98 19.70 7.05
C LYS A 142 -5.11 20.73 7.75
N ASN A 143 -4.20 20.30 8.59
CA ASN A 143 -3.31 21.18 9.36
C ASN A 143 -1.95 21.40 8.69
N ASN A 144 -1.77 20.90 7.47
CA ASN A 144 -0.49 20.90 6.75
C ASN A 144 0.69 20.31 7.54
N ASN A 145 0.39 19.48 8.51
CA ASN A 145 1.39 18.81 9.32
C ASN A 145 1.58 17.40 8.80
N PHE A 146 2.61 17.21 7.99
CA PHE A 146 2.97 15.87 7.51
C PHE A 146 3.87 15.21 8.54
N ALA A 147 3.25 14.45 9.44
CA ALA A 147 4.02 13.64 10.36
C ALA A 147 4.27 12.29 9.70
N LEU A 148 5.55 11.95 9.54
CA LEU A 148 5.96 10.59 9.32
C LEU A 148 5.98 9.92 10.67
N SER A 149 4.97 9.12 10.95
CA SER A 149 4.91 8.29 12.14
C SER A 149 5.53 6.94 11.83
N ARG A 150 6.53 6.63 12.57
CA ARG A 150 7.24 5.34 12.43
C ARG A 150 6.86 4.41 13.57
#